data_55553a0fff5385cfee1edb7cee39fee2
#
_entry.id   55553a0fff5385cfee1edb7cee39fee2
#
_cell.length_a   1.000
_cell.length_b   1.000
_cell.length_c   1.000
_cell.angle_alpha   90.00
_cell.angle_beta   90.00
_cell.angle_gamma   90.00
#
_symmetry.space_group_name_H-M   'P 1'
#
loop_
_entity.id
_entity.type
_entity.pdbx_description
1 polymer ?
#
loop_
_entity_poly.entity_id
_entity_poly.type
_entity_poly.pdbx_seq_one_letter_code
_entity_poly.pdbx_strand_id
1 'polypeptide(L)'
;KHTPLSPDAVRDAMPVFIDLMKEEENAMVRAILGHFFFVYIHPYMDGNGRTARFLMNVMLVTAGYPWKIITVEERSTYMAALEKASINGDITDFAKIILL
;
A
#
# COMPACT_ATOMS: atom_id res chain seq x y z
N LYS A 1 -10.98 11.65 5.60
CA LYS A 1 -10.97 10.66 4.52
C LYS A 1 -10.02 11.11 3.42
N HIS A 2 -9.26 10.18 2.88
CA HIS A 2 -8.29 10.51 1.84
C HIS A 2 -8.97 10.99 0.55
N THR A 3 -8.50 12.10 0.02
CA THR A 3 -8.95 12.61 -1.28
C THR A 3 -7.93 12.17 -2.34
N PRO A 4 -8.36 11.50 -3.42
CA PRO A 4 -7.43 11.08 -4.47
C PRO A 4 -6.71 12.26 -5.09
N LEU A 5 -5.49 12.02 -5.55
CA LEU A 5 -4.71 13.02 -6.27
C LEU A 5 -5.36 13.36 -7.61
N SER A 6 -5.11 14.59 -8.10
CA SER A 6 -5.53 14.96 -9.44
C SER A 6 -4.79 14.11 -10.48
N PRO A 7 -5.32 13.99 -11.73
CA PRO A 7 -4.61 13.24 -12.76
C PRO A 7 -3.19 13.73 -13.02
N ASP A 8 -2.96 15.05 -12.97
CA ASP A 8 -1.61 15.60 -13.16
C ASP A 8 -0.69 15.21 -12.02
N ALA A 9 -1.19 15.27 -10.77
CA ALA A 9 -0.41 14.85 -9.60
C ALA A 9 -0.08 13.37 -9.65
N VAL A 10 -1.02 12.52 -10.12
CA VAL A 10 -0.76 11.08 -10.31
C VAL A 10 0.35 10.87 -11.33
N ARG A 11 0.31 11.58 -12.44
CA ARG A 11 1.33 11.47 -13.49
C ARG A 11 2.72 11.80 -12.96
N ASP A 12 2.81 12.78 -12.06
CA ASP A 12 4.09 13.16 -11.45
C ASP A 12 4.51 12.24 -10.33
N ALA A 13 3.55 11.73 -9.56
CA ALA A 13 3.84 10.88 -8.39
C ALA A 13 4.24 9.46 -8.75
N MET A 14 3.67 8.88 -9.81
CA MET A 14 3.92 7.47 -10.14
C MET A 14 5.38 7.17 -10.47
N PRO A 15 6.10 7.98 -11.28
CA PRO A 15 7.52 7.72 -11.50
C PRO A 15 8.35 7.79 -10.21
N VAL A 16 8.05 8.75 -9.33
CA VAL A 16 8.73 8.88 -8.04
C VAL A 16 8.47 7.64 -7.17
N PHE A 17 7.22 7.18 -7.14
CA PHE A 17 6.83 5.97 -6.40
C PHE A 17 7.63 4.75 -6.91
N ILE A 18 7.69 4.55 -8.21
CA ILE A 18 8.42 3.43 -8.80
C ILE A 18 9.92 3.50 -8.44
N ASP A 19 10.52 4.69 -8.52
CA ASP A 19 11.93 4.87 -8.17
C ASP A 19 12.18 4.57 -6.70
N LEU A 20 11.29 5.02 -5.79
CA LEU A 20 11.42 4.71 -4.37
C LEU A 20 11.32 3.22 -4.11
N MET A 21 10.42 2.52 -4.80
CA MET A 21 10.30 1.07 -4.67
C MET A 21 11.55 0.34 -5.13
N LYS A 22 12.20 0.83 -6.19
CA LYS A 22 13.46 0.24 -6.68
C LYS A 22 14.61 0.45 -5.71
N GLU A 23 14.61 1.57 -4.98
CA GLU A 23 15.69 1.89 -4.04
C GLU A 23 15.55 1.18 -2.70
N GLU A 24 14.34 0.78 -2.30
CA GLU A 24 14.13 0.13 -1.01
C GLU A 24 14.68 -1.30 -1.04
N GLU A 25 15.69 -1.56 -0.23
CA GLU A 25 16.37 -2.86 -0.18
C GLU A 25 15.60 -3.90 0.65
N ASN A 26 14.90 -3.47 1.70
CA ASN A 26 14.16 -4.39 2.56
C ASN A 26 12.84 -4.78 1.90
N ALA A 27 12.68 -6.07 1.58
CA ALA A 27 11.52 -6.55 0.84
C ALA A 27 10.20 -6.38 1.59
N MET A 28 10.20 -6.57 2.92
CA MET A 28 8.99 -6.37 3.71
C MET A 28 8.59 -4.90 3.76
N VAL A 29 9.55 -4.01 3.98
CA VAL A 29 9.30 -2.56 3.96
C VAL A 29 8.78 -2.14 2.59
N ARG A 30 9.38 -2.65 1.52
CA ARG A 30 8.93 -2.35 0.16
C ARG A 30 7.47 -2.76 -0.05
N ALA A 31 7.10 -3.96 0.41
CA ALA A 31 5.73 -4.45 0.26
C ALA A 31 4.72 -3.59 1.01
N ILE A 32 5.03 -3.24 2.26
CA ILE A 32 4.15 -2.43 3.11
C ILE A 32 4.00 -1.03 2.53
N LEU A 33 5.11 -0.36 2.24
CA LEU A 33 5.09 1.00 1.69
C LEU A 33 4.52 1.02 0.28
N GLY A 34 4.80 0.00 -0.52
CA GLY A 34 4.24 -0.12 -1.87
C GLY A 34 2.72 -0.16 -1.85
N HIS A 35 2.16 -0.97 -0.96
CA HIS A 35 0.70 -1.02 -0.81
C HIS A 35 0.15 0.35 -0.39
N PHE A 36 0.73 0.92 0.67
CA PHE A 36 0.23 2.19 1.21
C PHE A 36 0.30 3.31 0.16
N PHE A 37 1.46 3.49 -0.46
CA PHE A 37 1.62 4.60 -1.41
C PHE A 37 0.79 4.40 -2.67
N PHE A 38 0.62 3.16 -3.13
CA PHE A 38 -0.21 2.92 -4.30
C PHE A 38 -1.67 3.33 -4.03
N VAL A 39 -2.21 2.96 -2.87
CA VAL A 39 -3.56 3.35 -2.48
C VAL A 39 -3.64 4.87 -2.27
N TYR A 40 -2.60 5.46 -1.68
CA TYR A 40 -2.55 6.91 -1.44
C TYR A 40 -2.59 7.70 -2.74
N ILE A 41 -1.79 7.30 -3.73
CA ILE A 41 -1.73 7.95 -5.04
C ILE A 41 -3.06 7.73 -5.79
N HIS A 42 -3.63 6.54 -5.66
CA HIS A 42 -4.95 6.21 -6.22
C HIS A 42 -4.98 6.44 -7.73
N PRO A 43 -4.11 5.76 -8.51
CA PRO A 43 -3.91 6.11 -9.93
C PRO A 43 -5.07 5.72 -10.85
N TYR A 44 -5.93 4.80 -10.44
CA TYR A 44 -7.06 4.34 -11.26
C TYR A 44 -8.39 4.84 -10.69
N MET A 45 -9.45 4.80 -11.51
CA MET A 45 -10.79 5.17 -11.07
C MET A 45 -11.33 4.18 -10.04
N ASP A 46 -11.06 2.90 -10.23
CA ASP A 46 -11.40 1.87 -9.25
C ASP A 46 -10.37 0.75 -9.25
N GLY A 47 -10.52 -0.21 -8.34
CA GLY A 47 -9.61 -1.35 -8.25
C GLY A 47 -8.26 -1.03 -7.63
N ASN A 48 -8.05 0.16 -7.08
CA ASN A 48 -6.75 0.54 -6.51
C ASN A 48 -6.36 -0.33 -5.32
N GLY A 49 -7.30 -0.60 -4.41
CA GLY A 49 -7.03 -1.46 -3.26
C GLY A 49 -6.69 -2.89 -3.67
N ARG A 50 -7.44 -3.42 -4.64
CA ARG A 50 -7.20 -4.77 -5.17
C ARG A 50 -5.84 -4.87 -5.82
N THR A 51 -5.50 -3.89 -6.67
CA THR A 51 -4.20 -3.84 -7.34
C THR A 51 -3.07 -3.69 -6.33
N ALA A 52 -3.23 -2.81 -5.34
CA ALA A 52 -2.23 -2.60 -4.30
C ALA A 52 -1.98 -3.88 -3.50
N ARG A 53 -3.04 -4.62 -3.13
CA ARG A 53 -2.90 -5.88 -2.41
C ARG A 53 -2.22 -6.95 -3.26
N PHE A 54 -2.54 -6.99 -4.54
CA PHE A 54 -1.88 -7.94 -5.46
C PHE A 54 -0.39 -7.65 -5.56
N LEU A 55 -0.01 -6.39 -5.80
CA LEU A 55 1.39 -5.97 -5.88
C LEU A 55 2.15 -6.26 -4.59
N MET A 56 1.54 -5.93 -3.45
CA MET A 56 2.14 -6.23 -2.15
C MET A 56 2.44 -7.72 -2.02
N ASN A 57 1.48 -8.56 -2.41
CA ASN A 57 1.64 -10.00 -2.29
C ASN A 57 2.67 -10.57 -3.26
N VAL A 58 2.77 -10.03 -4.46
CA VAL A 58 3.84 -10.40 -5.38
C VAL A 58 5.20 -10.09 -4.74
N MET A 59 5.35 -8.91 -4.15
CA MET A 59 6.59 -8.53 -3.47
C MET A 59 6.89 -9.45 -2.28
N LEU A 60 5.87 -9.79 -1.48
CA LEU A 60 6.04 -10.68 -0.33
C LEU A 60 6.48 -12.08 -0.78
N VAL A 61 5.76 -12.67 -1.73
CA VAL A 61 6.02 -14.05 -2.18
C VAL A 61 7.39 -14.16 -2.84
N THR A 62 7.76 -13.20 -3.67
CA THR A 62 9.07 -13.23 -4.32
C THR A 62 10.23 -13.09 -3.33
N ALA A 63 9.96 -12.52 -2.16
CA ALA A 63 10.95 -12.41 -1.09
C ALA A 63 10.91 -13.58 -0.09
N GLY A 64 10.06 -14.58 -0.33
CA GLY A 64 9.96 -15.76 0.52
C GLY A 64 8.94 -15.68 1.64
N TYR A 65 8.11 -14.63 1.66
CA TYR A 65 7.05 -14.48 2.65
C TYR A 65 5.74 -15.08 2.16
N PRO A 66 4.83 -15.48 3.09
CA PRO A 66 3.54 -16.00 2.66
C PRO A 66 2.63 -14.92 2.06
N TRP A 67 1.68 -15.36 1.26
CA TRP A 67 0.64 -14.51 0.71
C TRP A 67 -0.27 -14.02 1.84
N LYS A 68 -0.52 -12.72 1.92
CA LYS A 68 -1.38 -12.15 2.97
C LYS A 68 -2.76 -11.83 2.41
N ILE A 69 -3.79 -12.44 3.00
CA ILE A 69 -5.18 -12.16 2.65
C ILE A 69 -5.79 -11.30 3.76
N ILE A 70 -6.46 -10.21 3.37
CA ILE A 70 -7.24 -9.41 4.30
C ILE A 70 -8.64 -10.00 4.33
N THR A 71 -9.00 -10.62 5.44
CA THR A 71 -10.31 -11.27 5.58
C THR A 71 -11.43 -10.24 5.74
N VAL A 72 -12.67 -10.69 5.57
CA VAL A 72 -13.84 -9.84 5.76
C VAL A 72 -13.87 -9.31 7.21
N GLU A 73 -13.51 -10.15 8.17
CA GLU A 73 -13.47 -9.77 9.59
C GLU A 73 -12.42 -8.70 9.87
N GLU A 74 -11.32 -8.71 9.14
CA GLU A 74 -10.22 -7.76 9.31
C GLU A 74 -10.45 -6.46 8.54
N ARG A 75 -11.44 -6.41 7.66
CA ARG A 75 -11.58 -5.31 6.70
C ARG A 75 -11.69 -3.94 7.37
N SER A 76 -12.51 -3.81 8.41
CA SER A 76 -12.68 -2.50 9.07
C SER A 76 -11.41 -2.04 9.78
N THR A 77 -10.68 -2.98 10.42
CA THR A 77 -9.40 -2.69 11.06
C THR A 77 -8.35 -2.28 10.02
N TYR A 78 -8.32 -2.97 8.88
CA TYR A 78 -7.43 -2.67 7.78
C TYR A 78 -7.70 -1.27 7.20
N MET A 79 -8.96 -0.94 6.93
CA MET A 79 -9.32 0.38 6.41
C MET A 79 -9.00 1.49 7.39
N ALA A 80 -9.25 1.27 8.68
CA ALA A 80 -8.91 2.24 9.72
C ALA A 80 -7.41 2.46 9.82
N ALA A 81 -6.61 1.40 9.68
CA ALA A 81 -5.15 1.50 9.70
C ALA A 81 -4.61 2.30 8.51
N LEU A 82 -5.19 2.08 7.32
CA LEU A 82 -4.82 2.85 6.14
C LEU A 82 -5.17 4.33 6.31
N GLU A 83 -6.35 4.62 6.85
CA GLU A 83 -6.78 6.00 7.07
C GLU A 83 -5.87 6.70 8.09
N LYS A 84 -5.51 6.01 9.17
CA LYS A 84 -4.59 6.55 10.17
C LYS A 84 -3.24 6.87 9.56
N ALA A 85 -2.71 5.99 8.71
CA ALA A 85 -1.47 6.24 8.01
C ALA A 85 -1.58 7.45 7.09
N SER A 86 -2.70 7.58 6.39
CA SER A 86 -2.93 8.68 5.46
C SER A 86 -3.07 10.03 6.16
N ILE A 87 -3.82 10.08 7.27
CA ILE A 87 -4.13 11.32 7.98
C ILE A 87 -3.02 11.72 8.93
N ASN A 88 -2.50 10.77 9.71
CA ASN A 88 -1.55 11.04 10.79
C ASN A 88 -0.11 10.71 10.43
N GLY A 89 0.13 10.12 9.27
CA GLY A 89 1.46 9.69 8.87
C GLY A 89 1.99 8.51 9.69
N ASP A 90 1.11 7.77 10.39
CA ASP A 90 1.50 6.66 11.25
C ASP A 90 1.16 5.33 10.57
N ILE A 91 2.18 4.66 10.03
CA ILE A 91 2.06 3.39 9.30
C ILE A 91 2.03 2.17 10.24
N THR A 92 2.20 2.37 11.57
CA THR A 92 2.44 1.29 12.51
C THR A 92 1.33 0.24 12.51
N ASP A 93 0.07 0.67 12.61
CA ASP A 93 -1.06 -0.26 12.66
C ASP A 93 -1.19 -1.05 11.37
N PHE A 94 -1.00 -0.40 10.23
CA PHE A 94 -1.04 -1.08 8.94
C PHE A 94 0.09 -2.11 8.83
N ALA A 95 1.30 -1.74 9.23
CA ALA A 95 2.44 -2.65 9.21
C ALA A 95 2.17 -3.90 10.08
N LYS A 96 1.56 -3.73 11.25
CA LYS A 96 1.23 -4.85 12.12
C LYS A 96 0.25 -5.83 11.46
N ILE A 97 -0.73 -5.32 10.73
CA ILE A 97 -1.68 -6.18 10.02
C ILE A 97 -0.96 -7.04 8.98
N ILE A 98 -0.04 -6.45 8.23
CA ILE A 98 0.68 -7.17 7.18
C ILE A 98 1.68 -8.16 7.78
N LEU A 99 2.33 -7.82 8.89
CA LEU A 99 3.34 -8.67 9.51
C LEU A 99 2.74 -9.89 10.25
N LEU A 100 1.48 -9.81 10.61
CA LEU A 100 0.79 -10.91 11.27
C LEU A 100 0.11 -11.80 10.25
#